data_99df934987195b9ab7138846a11e97f6
#
_entry.id   99df934987195b9ab7138846a11e97f6
#
_cell.length_a   1.000
_cell.length_b   1.000
_cell.length_c   1.000
_cell.angle_alpha   90.00
_cell.angle_beta   90.00
_cell.angle_gamma   90.00
#
_symmetry.space_group_name_H-M   'P 1'
#
loop_
_entity.id
_entity.type
_entity.pdbx_description
1 polymer ?
#
loop_
_entity_poly.entity_id
_entity_poly.type
_entity_poly.pdbx_seq_one_letter_code
_entity_poly.pdbx_strand_id
1 'polypeptide(L)'
;MSGNSFGKLFTVTTFGESHGIALGGIVDGCPPNLDLCEADLQVDLDRRKPGTSRFTTARREADEVKILSGVFEGKTTGTPIGLSIQNTDQRSQDYSNIKETFRPGHADYTYQQKYGLRDYRGGGRASARETAIRVAAGAIAKKFLKVKFGIEVFGYLSQLGPIKAEAFDRDQIECNPFFCPDESKIEAMADYMKALKKDGDSVGAKVSVVATKVPVGLGEPIFDRLDAELAHALMSINAVKGIEIGAGFDSVSQKGTEHRDEMTPQGFKSNHAGGILGGISTGQDIVAHIALKPTSSISTPGQSVNLHGEPIEVVTKGRHDPCVGIRAVPIAEAMMAITLMDHLLRHRAQNADVVQITPVIPGSIE
;
A
#
# COMPACT_ATOMS: atom_id res chain seq x y z
N MET A 1 -14.26 16.37 7.06
CA MET A 1 -13.74 15.90 5.74
C MET A 1 -14.17 14.46 5.52
N SER A 2 -14.44 14.05 4.29
CA SER A 2 -14.77 12.65 4.00
C SER A 2 -13.49 11.80 4.02
N GLY A 3 -13.58 10.54 4.47
CA GLY A 3 -12.44 9.61 4.52
C GLY A 3 -12.00 9.04 3.17
N ASN A 4 -12.34 9.72 2.04
CA ASN A 4 -11.99 9.28 0.69
C ASN A 4 -10.91 10.15 0.03
N SER A 5 -10.36 11.11 0.77
CA SER A 5 -9.26 11.99 0.34
C SER A 5 -8.10 11.86 1.31
N PHE A 6 -6.88 11.84 0.77
CA PHE A 6 -5.62 11.78 1.50
C PHE A 6 -4.64 12.81 0.95
N GLY A 7 -3.74 13.34 1.81
CA GLY A 7 -2.77 14.38 1.49
C GLY A 7 -3.28 15.80 1.74
N LYS A 8 -2.39 16.78 1.69
CA LYS A 8 -2.67 18.21 1.91
C LYS A 8 -2.35 19.09 0.69
N LEU A 9 -1.17 18.93 0.10
CA LEU A 9 -0.76 19.61 -1.13
C LEU A 9 -0.73 18.66 -2.32
N PHE A 10 -0.31 17.40 -2.12
CA PHE A 10 -0.52 16.35 -3.10
C PHE A 10 -1.69 15.49 -2.63
N THR A 11 -2.86 15.77 -3.14
CA THR A 11 -4.08 15.11 -2.66
C THR A 11 -4.58 14.05 -3.63
N VAL A 12 -5.07 12.96 -3.05
CA VAL A 12 -5.68 11.86 -3.80
C VAL A 12 -7.09 11.64 -3.27
N THR A 13 -8.10 11.81 -4.11
CA THR A 13 -9.49 11.46 -3.80
C THR A 13 -9.91 10.27 -4.63
N THR A 14 -10.44 9.21 -4.01
CA THR A 14 -10.87 7.99 -4.69
C THR A 14 -12.36 7.75 -4.57
N PHE A 15 -12.97 7.16 -5.62
CA PHE A 15 -14.38 6.77 -5.68
C PHE A 15 -14.58 5.50 -6.49
N GLY A 16 -15.80 4.96 -6.46
CA GLY A 16 -16.18 3.73 -7.15
C GLY A 16 -16.11 2.48 -6.28
N GLU A 17 -16.92 1.49 -6.58
CA GLU A 17 -17.09 0.23 -5.88
C GLU A 17 -16.54 -0.94 -6.70
N SER A 18 -16.22 -2.05 -6.01
CA SER A 18 -15.61 -3.23 -6.63
C SER A 18 -16.44 -3.89 -7.73
N HIS A 19 -17.77 -3.71 -7.71
CA HIS A 19 -18.73 -4.22 -8.68
C HIS A 19 -19.57 -3.09 -9.30
N GLY A 20 -19.14 -1.82 -9.13
CA GLY A 20 -19.64 -0.68 -9.89
C GLY A 20 -19.10 -0.67 -11.33
N ILE A 21 -19.49 0.34 -12.10
CA ILE A 21 -19.08 0.50 -13.51
C ILE A 21 -17.57 0.67 -13.63
N ALA A 22 -17.00 1.53 -12.78
CA ALA A 22 -15.59 1.86 -12.80
C ALA A 22 -15.09 2.25 -11.40
N LEU A 23 -13.78 2.29 -11.24
CA LEU A 23 -13.09 3.01 -10.18
C LEU A 23 -12.56 4.33 -10.75
N GLY A 24 -12.54 5.36 -9.93
CA GLY A 24 -11.96 6.64 -10.33
C GLY A 24 -11.21 7.31 -9.20
N GLY A 25 -10.37 8.26 -9.58
CA GLY A 25 -9.65 9.10 -8.64
C GLY A 25 -9.25 10.42 -9.26
N ILE A 26 -9.03 11.39 -8.39
CA ILE A 26 -8.49 12.69 -8.74
C ILE A 26 -7.20 12.87 -7.96
N VAL A 27 -6.13 13.18 -8.68
CA VAL A 27 -4.84 13.60 -8.10
C VAL A 27 -4.72 15.10 -8.34
N ASP A 28 -4.64 15.86 -7.25
CA ASP A 28 -4.43 17.30 -7.31
C ASP A 28 -3.11 17.68 -6.65
N GLY A 29 -2.54 18.82 -7.07
CA GLY A 29 -1.24 19.28 -6.58
C GLY A 29 -0.02 18.65 -7.25
N CYS A 30 -0.19 17.87 -8.31
CA CYS A 30 0.95 17.39 -9.09
C CYS A 30 1.61 18.58 -9.82
N PRO A 31 2.93 18.83 -9.62
CA PRO A 31 3.62 19.90 -10.31
C PRO A 31 3.54 19.77 -11.84
N PRO A 32 3.54 20.89 -12.59
CA PRO A 32 3.52 20.87 -14.04
C PRO A 32 4.87 20.37 -14.64
N ASN A 33 4.83 20.05 -15.94
CA ASN A 33 5.98 19.66 -16.75
C ASN A 33 6.65 18.33 -16.34
N LEU A 34 5.92 17.42 -15.71
CA LEU A 34 6.31 16.03 -15.60
C LEU A 34 5.84 15.28 -16.86
N ASP A 35 6.74 14.58 -17.55
CA ASP A 35 6.36 13.67 -18.62
C ASP A 35 5.50 12.55 -18.03
N LEU A 36 4.26 12.40 -18.54
CA LEU A 36 3.29 11.44 -17.99
C LEU A 36 2.36 10.91 -19.07
N CYS A 37 2.24 9.58 -19.11
CA CYS A 37 1.24 8.87 -19.90
C CYS A 37 0.72 7.65 -19.14
N GLU A 38 -0.33 7.00 -19.65
CA GLU A 38 -0.93 5.82 -19.05
C GLU A 38 0.08 4.67 -18.86
N ALA A 39 1.02 4.51 -19.80
CA ALA A 39 2.04 3.46 -19.71
C ALA A 39 2.93 3.60 -18.45
N ASP A 40 3.18 4.82 -17.99
CA ASP A 40 3.95 5.06 -16.76
C ASP A 40 3.23 4.53 -15.51
N LEU A 41 1.90 4.58 -15.52
CA LEU A 41 1.05 4.13 -14.41
C LEU A 41 0.78 2.63 -14.48
N GLN A 42 0.73 2.11 -15.72
CA GLN A 42 0.36 0.72 -15.97
C GLN A 42 1.39 -0.26 -15.42
N VAL A 43 2.67 0.10 -15.37
CA VAL A 43 3.74 -0.73 -14.81
C VAL A 43 3.44 -1.15 -13.37
N ASP A 44 3.08 -0.20 -12.49
CA ASP A 44 2.74 -0.50 -11.09
C ASP A 44 1.37 -1.20 -10.98
N LEU A 45 0.42 -0.86 -11.85
CA LEU A 45 -0.88 -1.52 -11.91
C LEU A 45 -0.76 -2.99 -12.34
N ASP A 46 0.14 -3.29 -13.27
CA ASP A 46 0.39 -4.66 -13.73
C ASP A 46 0.97 -5.54 -12.62
N ARG A 47 1.76 -4.99 -11.71
CA ARG A 47 2.26 -5.68 -10.51
C ARG A 47 1.13 -5.93 -9.50
N ARG A 48 0.17 -5.01 -9.40
CA ARG A 48 -0.95 -5.06 -8.45
C ARG A 48 -2.13 -5.88 -8.95
N LYS A 49 -2.43 -5.93 -10.25
CA LYS A 49 -3.65 -6.52 -10.81
C LYS A 49 -3.88 -7.96 -10.35
N PRO A 50 -5.16 -8.43 -10.32
CA PRO A 50 -5.45 -9.83 -9.99
C PRO A 50 -5.01 -10.76 -11.11
N GLY A 51 -4.75 -12.04 -10.79
CA GLY A 51 -4.44 -13.07 -11.78
C GLY A 51 -3.03 -13.00 -12.36
N THR A 52 -2.09 -12.32 -11.69
CA THR A 52 -0.68 -12.23 -12.10
C THR A 52 0.08 -13.54 -11.96
N SER A 53 -0.37 -14.44 -11.08
CA SER A 53 0.24 -15.74 -10.86
C SER A 53 -0.79 -16.80 -10.43
N ARG A 54 -0.37 -18.08 -10.42
CA ARG A 54 -1.19 -19.19 -9.91
C ARG A 54 -1.48 -19.11 -8.41
N PHE A 55 -0.80 -18.22 -7.68
CA PHE A 55 -0.91 -18.01 -6.25
C PHE A 55 -1.86 -16.86 -5.87
N THR A 56 -2.29 -16.07 -6.84
CA THR A 56 -3.26 -15.01 -6.66
C THR A 56 -4.65 -15.45 -7.10
N THR A 57 -5.65 -14.60 -6.91
CA THR A 57 -7.04 -14.85 -7.31
C THR A 57 -7.16 -15.19 -8.80
N ALA A 58 -8.14 -16.03 -9.16
CA ALA A 58 -8.47 -16.35 -10.55
C ALA A 58 -9.25 -15.23 -11.28
N ARG A 59 -9.62 -14.12 -10.60
CA ARG A 59 -10.21 -12.94 -11.25
C ARG A 59 -9.20 -12.37 -12.23
N ARG A 60 -9.68 -11.89 -13.38
CA ARG A 60 -8.84 -11.26 -14.41
C ARG A 60 -9.34 -9.86 -14.69
N GLU A 61 -8.55 -8.87 -14.33
CA GLU A 61 -8.78 -7.46 -14.65
C GLU A 61 -7.49 -6.92 -15.27
N ALA A 62 -7.62 -6.22 -16.37
CA ALA A 62 -6.47 -5.59 -17.01
C ALA A 62 -5.94 -4.41 -16.17
N ASP A 63 -6.81 -3.83 -15.31
CA ASP A 63 -6.56 -2.59 -14.56
C ASP A 63 -6.08 -1.46 -15.48
N GLU A 64 -6.60 -1.45 -16.73
CA GLU A 64 -6.23 -0.45 -17.72
C GLU A 64 -6.66 0.93 -17.26
N VAL A 65 -5.68 1.77 -16.95
CA VAL A 65 -5.93 3.14 -16.50
C VAL A 65 -6.10 4.09 -17.69
N LYS A 66 -7.02 5.06 -17.56
CA LYS A 66 -7.18 6.19 -18.46
C LYS A 66 -6.92 7.48 -17.71
N ILE A 67 -6.13 8.36 -18.30
CA ILE A 67 -5.94 9.74 -17.86
C ILE A 67 -6.98 10.60 -18.55
N LEU A 68 -7.86 11.21 -17.78
CA LEU A 68 -9.00 11.99 -18.31
C LEU A 68 -8.73 13.50 -18.38
N SER A 69 -7.77 13.99 -17.61
CA SER A 69 -7.42 15.41 -17.49
C SER A 69 -6.05 15.62 -16.87
N GLY A 70 -5.57 16.85 -16.82
CA GLY A 70 -4.33 17.23 -16.13
C GLY A 70 -3.05 16.90 -16.89
N VAL A 71 -3.16 16.40 -18.12
CA VAL A 71 -2.02 16.11 -19.02
C VAL A 71 -2.30 16.71 -20.40
N PHE A 72 -1.35 17.43 -20.94
CA PHE A 72 -1.39 17.98 -22.29
C PHE A 72 -0.05 17.75 -23.00
N GLU A 73 -0.09 17.25 -24.21
CA GLU A 73 1.11 16.88 -24.99
C GLU A 73 2.13 16.02 -24.21
N GLY A 74 1.61 15.06 -23.42
CA GLY A 74 2.42 14.14 -22.63
C GLY A 74 3.03 14.75 -21.37
N LYS A 75 2.63 15.95 -20.95
CA LYS A 75 3.16 16.63 -19.74
C LYS A 75 2.03 17.01 -18.79
N THR A 76 2.30 16.89 -17.49
CA THR A 76 1.37 17.39 -16.46
C THR A 76 1.21 18.91 -16.60
N THR A 77 -0.02 19.39 -16.37
CA THR A 77 -0.38 20.82 -16.51
C THR A 77 -0.38 21.59 -15.19
N GLY A 78 -0.27 20.88 -14.05
CA GLY A 78 -0.46 21.46 -12.71
C GLY A 78 -1.93 21.57 -12.29
N THR A 79 -2.86 21.09 -13.13
CA THR A 79 -4.30 21.03 -12.82
C THR A 79 -4.68 19.59 -12.44
N PRO A 80 -5.88 19.33 -11.86
CA PRO A 80 -6.25 18.00 -11.40
C PRO A 80 -6.16 16.91 -12.48
N ILE A 81 -5.49 15.81 -12.14
CA ILE A 81 -5.36 14.64 -13.00
C ILE A 81 -6.49 13.68 -12.64
N GLY A 82 -7.45 13.53 -13.56
CA GLY A 82 -8.54 12.56 -13.45
C GLY A 82 -8.10 11.20 -13.94
N LEU A 83 -8.34 10.16 -13.13
CA LEU A 83 -8.00 8.77 -13.43
C LEU A 83 -9.26 7.91 -13.43
N SER A 84 -9.35 6.96 -14.37
CA SER A 84 -10.44 5.97 -14.43
C SER A 84 -9.93 4.59 -14.80
N ILE A 85 -10.50 3.55 -14.14
CA ILE A 85 -10.25 2.14 -14.42
C ILE A 85 -11.61 1.44 -14.50
N GLN A 86 -11.93 0.84 -15.64
CA GLN A 86 -13.17 0.10 -15.84
C GLN A 86 -13.15 -1.24 -15.10
N ASN A 87 -14.31 -1.66 -14.57
CA ASN A 87 -14.48 -3.00 -14.02
C ASN A 87 -15.02 -3.92 -15.13
N THR A 88 -14.21 -4.88 -15.58
CA THR A 88 -14.52 -5.73 -16.74
C THR A 88 -14.89 -7.18 -16.38
N ASP A 89 -14.39 -7.74 -15.26
CA ASP A 89 -14.67 -9.11 -14.80
C ASP A 89 -15.44 -9.13 -13.47
N GLN A 90 -16.50 -8.33 -13.37
CA GLN A 90 -17.42 -8.37 -12.23
C GLN A 90 -18.48 -9.47 -12.42
N ARG A 91 -18.71 -10.28 -11.37
CA ARG A 91 -19.74 -11.35 -11.36
C ARG A 91 -20.68 -11.15 -10.18
N SER A 92 -21.65 -10.28 -10.34
CA SER A 92 -22.62 -9.93 -9.29
C SER A 92 -23.42 -11.13 -8.77
N GLN A 93 -23.61 -12.15 -9.61
CA GLN A 93 -24.36 -13.38 -9.26
C GLN A 93 -23.63 -14.22 -8.19
N ASP A 94 -22.30 -14.13 -8.08
CA ASP A 94 -21.51 -14.86 -7.07
C ASP A 94 -21.84 -14.43 -5.62
N TYR A 95 -22.55 -13.33 -5.44
CA TYR A 95 -22.82 -12.71 -4.14
C TYR A 95 -24.30 -12.73 -3.71
N SER A 96 -25.19 -13.35 -4.49
CA SER A 96 -26.63 -13.43 -4.16
C SER A 96 -26.88 -14.09 -2.79
N ASN A 97 -26.09 -15.12 -2.46
CA ASN A 97 -26.24 -15.90 -1.22
C ASN A 97 -25.83 -15.14 0.05
N ILE A 98 -25.13 -14.00 -0.08
CA ILE A 98 -24.66 -13.20 1.06
C ILE A 98 -25.40 -11.88 1.20
N LYS A 99 -26.47 -11.67 0.42
CA LYS A 99 -27.29 -10.45 0.47
C LYS A 99 -27.83 -10.18 1.87
N GLU A 100 -28.30 -11.22 2.54
CA GLU A 100 -28.94 -11.12 3.85
C GLU A 100 -28.07 -11.64 5.00
N THR A 101 -26.79 -11.90 4.74
CA THR A 101 -25.87 -12.48 5.71
C THR A 101 -24.63 -11.61 5.90
N PHE A 102 -23.94 -11.77 7.01
CA PHE A 102 -22.68 -11.09 7.29
C PHE A 102 -21.53 -12.08 7.26
N ARG A 103 -20.53 -11.83 6.43
CA ARG A 103 -19.30 -12.64 6.41
C ARG A 103 -18.46 -12.36 7.65
N PRO A 104 -18.01 -13.39 8.41
CA PRO A 104 -17.12 -13.21 9.54
C PRO A 104 -15.81 -12.49 9.11
N GLY A 105 -15.36 -11.53 9.91
CA GLY A 105 -14.13 -10.78 9.63
C GLY A 105 -14.17 -9.85 8.40
N HIS A 106 -15.30 -9.72 7.71
CA HIS A 106 -15.53 -8.80 6.61
C HIS A 106 -16.28 -7.53 7.06
N ALA A 107 -16.29 -6.48 6.25
CA ALA A 107 -16.91 -5.20 6.57
C ALA A 107 -18.45 -5.18 6.41
N ASP A 108 -19.09 -6.30 6.10
CA ASP A 108 -20.52 -6.38 5.81
C ASP A 108 -21.38 -5.80 6.95
N TYR A 109 -21.15 -6.27 8.17
CA TYR A 109 -21.87 -5.82 9.36
C TYR A 109 -21.66 -4.33 9.64
N THR A 110 -20.40 -3.88 9.62
CA THR A 110 -20.05 -2.49 9.96
C THR A 110 -20.61 -1.49 8.97
N TYR A 111 -20.62 -1.82 7.68
CA TYR A 111 -21.24 -0.98 6.64
C TYR A 111 -22.76 -0.94 6.78
N GLN A 112 -23.40 -2.08 7.02
CA GLN A 112 -24.85 -2.15 7.23
C GLN A 112 -25.26 -1.31 8.46
N GLN A 113 -24.54 -1.41 9.57
CA GLN A 113 -24.82 -0.65 10.78
C GLN A 113 -24.58 0.85 10.61
N LYS A 114 -23.50 1.23 9.93
CA LYS A 114 -23.12 2.63 9.79
C LYS A 114 -23.99 3.40 8.80
N TYR A 115 -24.30 2.77 7.66
CA TYR A 115 -24.96 3.45 6.54
C TYR A 115 -26.41 3.02 6.35
N GLY A 116 -26.92 2.01 7.09
CA GLY A 116 -28.25 1.44 6.92
C GLY A 116 -28.46 0.66 5.63
N LEU A 117 -27.50 0.75 4.71
CA LEU A 117 -27.48 0.10 3.41
C LEU A 117 -26.06 -0.32 3.05
N ARG A 118 -25.91 -1.48 2.40
CA ARG A 118 -24.63 -1.90 1.82
C ARG A 118 -24.83 -2.45 0.41
N ASP A 119 -23.86 -2.23 -0.46
CA ASP A 119 -23.76 -3.00 -1.69
C ASP A 119 -23.18 -4.38 -1.35
N TYR A 120 -24.02 -5.41 -1.39
CA TYR A 120 -23.63 -6.79 -1.09
C TYR A 120 -22.80 -7.43 -2.20
N ARG A 121 -22.74 -6.83 -3.39
CA ARG A 121 -21.94 -7.31 -4.52
C ARG A 121 -20.46 -7.10 -4.25
N GLY A 122 -19.76 -8.16 -3.85
CA GLY A 122 -18.35 -8.08 -3.46
C GLY A 122 -18.12 -7.44 -2.09
N GLY A 123 -17.48 -6.32 -2.01
CA GLY A 123 -17.18 -5.60 -0.77
C GLY A 123 -17.32 -4.09 -0.91
N GLY A 124 -17.91 -3.61 -2.02
CA GLY A 124 -18.09 -2.18 -2.28
C GLY A 124 -16.78 -1.40 -2.15
N ARG A 125 -16.79 -0.31 -1.36
CA ARG A 125 -15.60 0.49 -1.01
C ARG A 125 -14.63 -0.23 -0.06
N ALA A 126 -15.08 -1.23 0.70
CA ALA A 126 -14.21 -2.01 1.59
C ALA A 126 -13.37 -3.06 0.83
N SER A 127 -13.64 -3.27 -0.46
CA SER A 127 -12.89 -4.20 -1.29
C SER A 127 -11.48 -3.67 -1.61
N ALA A 128 -10.47 -4.54 -1.60
CA ALA A 128 -9.12 -4.22 -2.07
C ALA A 128 -9.07 -3.79 -3.55
N ARG A 129 -10.15 -3.91 -4.30
CA ARG A 129 -10.27 -3.42 -5.69
C ARG A 129 -10.01 -1.92 -5.79
N GLU A 130 -10.47 -1.12 -4.82
CA GLU A 130 -10.29 0.33 -4.81
C GLU A 130 -8.82 0.77 -4.79
N THR A 131 -7.92 -0.09 -4.30
CA THR A 131 -6.48 0.19 -4.26
C THR A 131 -5.83 0.33 -5.64
N ALA A 132 -6.50 -0.10 -6.72
CA ALA A 132 -6.01 0.11 -8.08
C ALA A 132 -5.82 1.61 -8.38
N ILE A 133 -6.77 2.45 -7.97
CA ILE A 133 -6.65 3.91 -8.13
C ILE A 133 -5.54 4.49 -7.24
N ARG A 134 -5.35 3.95 -6.03
CA ARG A 134 -4.23 4.38 -5.17
C ARG A 134 -2.88 4.08 -5.82
N VAL A 135 -2.74 2.91 -6.46
CA VAL A 135 -1.52 2.53 -7.18
C VAL A 135 -1.29 3.43 -8.38
N ALA A 136 -2.33 3.74 -9.16
CA ALA A 136 -2.21 4.67 -10.27
C ALA A 136 -1.77 6.08 -9.80
N ALA A 137 -2.38 6.61 -8.73
CA ALA A 137 -1.98 7.88 -8.14
C ALA A 137 -0.55 7.84 -7.55
N GLY A 138 -0.21 6.74 -6.88
CA GLY A 138 1.14 6.51 -6.33
C GLY A 138 2.21 6.42 -7.42
N ALA A 139 1.90 5.88 -8.59
CA ALA A 139 2.82 5.84 -9.72
C ALA A 139 3.19 7.25 -10.22
N ILE A 140 2.25 8.19 -10.20
CA ILE A 140 2.53 9.61 -10.50
C ILE A 140 3.53 10.18 -9.48
N ALA A 141 3.29 9.94 -8.19
CA ALA A 141 4.18 10.37 -7.12
C ALA A 141 5.57 9.72 -7.23
N LYS A 142 5.64 8.40 -7.42
CA LYS A 142 6.90 7.65 -7.63
C LYS A 142 7.70 8.23 -8.79
N LYS A 143 7.05 8.49 -9.93
CA LYS A 143 7.71 9.07 -11.12
C LYS A 143 8.28 10.45 -10.81
N PHE A 144 7.52 11.33 -10.19
CA PHE A 144 7.99 12.67 -9.82
C PHE A 144 9.17 12.62 -8.85
N LEU A 145 9.04 11.83 -7.78
CA LEU A 145 10.07 11.65 -6.77
C LEU A 145 11.38 11.13 -7.38
N LYS A 146 11.28 10.12 -8.26
CA LYS A 146 12.45 9.54 -8.94
C LYS A 146 13.11 10.53 -9.91
N VAL A 147 12.33 11.15 -10.79
CA VAL A 147 12.88 12.02 -11.86
C VAL A 147 13.45 13.32 -11.30
N LYS A 148 12.84 13.89 -10.27
CA LYS A 148 13.24 15.20 -9.74
C LYS A 148 14.22 15.14 -8.57
N PHE A 149 14.21 14.05 -7.79
CA PHE A 149 14.98 13.93 -6.54
C PHE A 149 15.80 12.65 -6.45
N GLY A 150 15.65 11.72 -7.39
CA GLY A 150 16.32 10.43 -7.34
C GLY A 150 15.77 9.49 -6.25
N ILE A 151 14.67 9.86 -5.57
CA ILE A 151 14.05 9.04 -4.53
C ILE A 151 13.44 7.80 -5.20
N GLU A 152 13.80 6.63 -4.72
CA GLU A 152 13.22 5.36 -5.15
C GLU A 152 12.39 4.75 -4.04
N VAL A 153 11.19 4.28 -4.39
CA VAL A 153 10.30 3.57 -3.47
C VAL A 153 10.09 2.16 -3.99
N PHE A 154 10.39 1.17 -3.16
CA PHE A 154 10.18 -0.23 -3.47
C PHE A 154 9.67 -0.99 -2.25
N GLY A 155 8.94 -2.07 -2.48
CA GLY A 155 8.42 -2.93 -1.43
C GLY A 155 8.73 -4.39 -1.70
N TYR A 156 8.61 -5.22 -0.69
CA TYR A 156 8.81 -6.65 -0.77
C TYR A 156 8.03 -7.42 0.29
N LEU A 157 7.75 -8.68 0.00
CA LEU A 157 7.13 -9.59 0.95
C LEU A 157 8.21 -10.15 1.89
N SER A 158 8.26 -9.65 3.11
CA SER A 158 9.24 -10.07 4.12
C SER A 158 8.79 -11.31 4.90
N GLN A 159 7.48 -11.64 4.89
CA GLN A 159 6.97 -12.86 5.51
C GLN A 159 5.63 -13.27 4.89
N LEU A 160 5.47 -14.58 4.63
CA LEU A 160 4.21 -15.20 4.23
C LEU A 160 3.83 -16.28 5.25
N GLY A 161 2.78 -16.02 6.04
CA GLY A 161 2.42 -16.90 7.15
C GLY A 161 3.61 -17.16 8.08
N PRO A 162 4.02 -18.44 8.30
CA PRO A 162 5.17 -18.77 9.15
C PRO A 162 6.53 -18.60 8.44
N ILE A 163 6.55 -18.38 7.12
CA ILE A 163 7.78 -18.37 6.33
C ILE A 163 8.31 -16.93 6.24
N LYS A 164 9.47 -16.67 6.87
CA LYS A 164 10.17 -15.39 6.86
C LYS A 164 11.31 -15.40 5.85
N ALA A 165 11.50 -14.28 5.13
CA ALA A 165 12.74 -14.00 4.41
C ALA A 165 13.85 -13.73 5.43
N GLU A 166 15.00 -14.38 5.24
CA GLU A 166 16.19 -14.27 6.10
C GLU A 166 17.34 -13.57 5.37
N ALA A 167 17.34 -13.66 4.03
CA ALA A 167 18.27 -12.96 3.16
C ALA A 167 17.55 -11.81 2.42
N PHE A 168 18.31 -10.81 2.04
CA PHE A 168 17.80 -9.68 1.25
C PHE A 168 18.66 -9.48 0.00
N ASP A 169 18.06 -9.73 -1.16
CA ASP A 169 18.58 -9.37 -2.46
C ASP A 169 17.49 -8.58 -3.21
N ARG A 170 17.77 -7.30 -3.47
CA ARG A 170 16.82 -6.40 -4.13
C ARG A 170 16.44 -6.88 -5.55
N ASP A 171 17.41 -7.47 -6.26
CA ASP A 171 17.21 -7.92 -7.64
C ASP A 171 16.27 -9.14 -7.72
N GLN A 172 16.14 -9.88 -6.63
CA GLN A 172 15.22 -11.03 -6.55
C GLN A 172 13.75 -10.62 -6.40
N ILE A 173 13.43 -9.41 -5.93
CA ILE A 173 12.06 -8.98 -5.63
C ILE A 173 11.14 -9.15 -6.83
N GLU A 174 11.55 -8.69 -8.01
CA GLU A 174 10.75 -8.76 -9.24
C GLU A 174 10.92 -10.08 -10.02
N CYS A 175 11.83 -10.97 -9.59
CA CYS A 175 12.12 -12.21 -10.30
C CYS A 175 11.22 -13.39 -9.92
N ASN A 176 10.34 -13.20 -8.92
CA ASN A 176 9.48 -14.27 -8.42
C ASN A 176 8.04 -13.79 -8.14
N PRO A 177 7.05 -14.70 -8.11
CA PRO A 177 5.64 -14.33 -7.99
C PRO A 177 5.22 -13.85 -6.59
N PHE A 178 6.13 -13.80 -5.62
CA PHE A 178 5.85 -13.40 -4.25
C PHE A 178 6.42 -12.02 -3.91
N PHE A 179 7.22 -11.39 -4.78
CA PHE A 179 8.02 -10.22 -4.43
C PHE A 179 8.93 -10.48 -3.21
N CYS A 180 9.42 -11.70 -3.04
CA CYS A 180 10.27 -12.10 -1.94
C CYS A 180 11.74 -11.83 -2.28
N PRO A 181 12.52 -11.16 -1.39
CA PRO A 181 13.92 -10.88 -1.63
C PRO A 181 14.84 -12.06 -1.34
N ASP A 182 14.30 -13.18 -0.86
CA ASP A 182 15.05 -14.38 -0.46
C ASP A 182 14.68 -15.56 -1.37
N GLU A 183 15.53 -15.86 -2.33
CA GLU A 183 15.33 -16.95 -3.29
C GLU A 183 15.14 -18.32 -2.58
N SER A 184 15.84 -18.53 -1.46
CA SER A 184 15.79 -19.80 -0.72
C SER A 184 14.41 -20.13 -0.13
N LYS A 185 13.51 -19.15 -0.01
CA LYS A 185 12.17 -19.31 0.58
C LYS A 185 11.07 -19.50 -0.46
N ILE A 186 11.34 -19.30 -1.75
CA ILE A 186 10.33 -19.27 -2.82
C ILE A 186 9.60 -20.61 -2.95
N GLU A 187 10.33 -21.73 -2.91
CA GLU A 187 9.74 -23.07 -3.02
C GLU A 187 8.82 -23.36 -1.82
N ALA A 188 9.29 -23.09 -0.60
CA ALA A 188 8.51 -23.27 0.63
C ALA A 188 7.22 -22.41 0.62
N MET A 189 7.31 -21.14 0.16
CA MET A 189 6.14 -20.29 -0.01
C MET A 189 5.16 -20.85 -1.04
N ALA A 190 5.67 -21.37 -2.16
CA ALA A 190 4.85 -21.96 -3.21
C ALA A 190 4.09 -23.20 -2.74
N ASP A 191 4.74 -24.08 -1.98
CA ASP A 191 4.12 -25.29 -1.46
C ASP A 191 3.11 -24.98 -0.35
N TYR A 192 3.42 -24.03 0.52
CA TYR A 192 2.49 -23.56 1.54
C TYR A 192 1.21 -22.94 0.91
N MET A 193 1.36 -22.13 -0.13
CA MET A 193 0.22 -21.56 -0.85
C MET A 193 -0.63 -22.61 -1.58
N LYS A 194 -0.02 -23.69 -2.10
CA LYS A 194 -0.76 -24.82 -2.69
C LYS A 194 -1.58 -25.56 -1.61
N ALA A 195 -0.98 -25.80 -0.43
CA ALA A 195 -1.67 -26.43 0.70
C ALA A 195 -2.88 -25.59 1.14
N LEU A 196 -2.70 -24.29 1.40
CA LEU A 196 -3.79 -23.37 1.75
C LEU A 196 -4.92 -23.38 0.73
N LYS A 197 -4.60 -23.36 -0.56
CA LYS A 197 -5.61 -23.40 -1.62
C LYS A 197 -6.39 -24.72 -1.62
N LYS A 198 -5.74 -25.85 -1.32
CA LYS A 198 -6.37 -27.18 -1.19
C LYS A 198 -7.30 -27.22 0.02
N ASP A 199 -6.88 -26.61 1.13
CA ASP A 199 -7.63 -26.60 2.40
C ASP A 199 -8.75 -25.55 2.38
N GLY A 200 -8.80 -24.69 1.36
CA GLY A 200 -9.80 -23.61 1.26
C GLY A 200 -9.63 -22.51 2.30
N ASP A 201 -8.41 -22.30 2.79
CA ASP A 201 -8.06 -21.36 3.84
C ASP A 201 -7.17 -20.21 3.32
N SER A 202 -6.75 -19.32 4.20
CA SER A 202 -5.95 -18.14 3.90
C SER A 202 -4.90 -17.85 4.97
N VAL A 203 -3.94 -17.01 4.64
CA VAL A 203 -2.86 -16.63 5.54
C VAL A 203 -2.54 -15.15 5.45
N GLY A 204 -2.03 -14.58 6.54
CA GLY A 204 -1.50 -13.23 6.60
C GLY A 204 -0.09 -13.10 6.05
N ALA A 205 0.39 -11.87 5.99
CA ALA A 205 1.72 -11.56 5.52
C ALA A 205 2.31 -10.33 6.22
N LYS A 206 3.65 -10.20 6.18
CA LYS A 206 4.37 -8.95 6.47
C LYS A 206 4.94 -8.43 5.15
N VAL A 207 4.66 -7.18 4.84
CA VAL A 207 5.23 -6.45 3.70
C VAL A 207 6.11 -5.35 4.25
N SER A 208 7.30 -5.23 3.69
CA SER A 208 8.23 -4.14 3.97
C SER A 208 8.23 -3.18 2.80
N VAL A 209 8.29 -1.88 3.08
CA VAL A 209 8.39 -0.83 2.06
C VAL A 209 9.50 0.13 2.45
N VAL A 210 10.33 0.49 1.48
CA VAL A 210 11.52 1.30 1.66
C VAL A 210 11.52 2.44 0.65
N ALA A 211 11.91 3.63 1.13
CA ALA A 211 12.23 4.75 0.25
C ALA A 211 13.68 5.17 0.47
N THR A 212 14.48 5.14 -0.59
CA THR A 212 15.89 5.49 -0.57
C THR A 212 16.13 6.90 -1.09
N LYS A 213 17.26 7.49 -0.72
CA LYS A 213 17.66 8.84 -1.15
C LYS A 213 16.66 9.94 -0.78
N VAL A 214 15.92 9.73 0.30
CA VAL A 214 14.99 10.74 0.82
C VAL A 214 15.80 11.86 1.44
N PRO A 215 15.58 13.15 1.05
CA PRO A 215 16.32 14.27 1.63
C PRO A 215 15.98 14.45 3.11
N VAL A 216 16.86 15.08 3.86
CA VAL A 216 16.59 15.56 5.22
C VAL A 216 15.49 16.61 5.16
N GLY A 217 14.56 16.59 6.12
CA GLY A 217 13.60 17.68 6.31
C GLY A 217 12.16 17.40 5.93
N LEU A 218 11.82 16.20 5.47
CA LEU A 218 10.42 15.82 5.19
C LEU A 218 9.70 15.38 6.46
N GLY A 219 8.55 15.96 6.74
CA GLY A 219 7.79 15.74 7.95
C GLY A 219 7.71 17.01 8.81
N GLU A 220 6.73 17.08 9.68
CA GLU A 220 6.48 18.25 10.53
C GLU A 220 6.11 17.87 11.96
N PRO A 221 6.69 18.55 12.97
CA PRO A 221 6.18 18.45 14.32
C PRO A 221 4.80 19.12 14.41
N ILE A 222 3.87 18.72 15.23
CA ILE A 222 3.91 17.55 16.13
C ILE A 222 3.00 16.47 15.57
N PHE A 223 1.85 16.83 15.00
CA PHE A 223 0.80 15.91 14.58
C PHE A 223 1.02 15.36 13.15
N ASP A 224 1.73 16.11 12.31
CA ASP A 224 2.06 15.75 10.94
C ASP A 224 3.47 15.15 10.80
N ARG A 225 3.92 14.46 11.83
CA ARG A 225 5.18 13.71 11.79
C ARG A 225 5.13 12.71 10.63
N LEU A 226 6.25 12.58 9.94
CA LEU A 226 6.34 11.69 8.79
C LEU A 226 6.00 10.23 9.13
N ASP A 227 6.44 9.73 10.28
CA ASP A 227 6.09 8.40 10.79
C ASP A 227 4.58 8.27 11.07
N ALA A 228 3.93 9.29 11.62
CA ALA A 228 2.50 9.30 11.89
C ALA A 228 1.67 9.34 10.59
N GLU A 229 2.06 10.16 9.61
CA GLU A 229 1.39 10.24 8.31
C GLU A 229 1.60 8.95 7.49
N LEU A 230 2.80 8.36 7.54
CA LEU A 230 3.05 7.04 6.95
C LEU A 230 2.20 5.95 7.62
N ALA A 231 2.08 5.99 8.96
CA ALA A 231 1.23 5.06 9.69
C ALA A 231 -0.24 5.20 9.29
N HIS A 232 -0.75 6.42 9.17
CA HIS A 232 -2.11 6.68 8.68
C HIS A 232 -2.32 6.15 7.25
N ALA A 233 -1.38 6.45 6.34
CA ALA A 233 -1.44 6.02 4.95
C ALA A 233 -1.45 4.49 4.82
N LEU A 234 -0.49 3.83 5.42
CA LEU A 234 -0.29 2.38 5.34
C LEU A 234 -1.37 1.60 6.10
N MET A 235 -1.83 2.09 7.26
CA MET A 235 -2.94 1.48 7.99
C MET A 235 -4.26 1.57 7.24
N SER A 236 -4.41 2.53 6.32
CA SER A 236 -5.61 2.66 5.49
C SER A 236 -5.75 1.56 4.41
N ILE A 237 -4.68 0.79 4.15
CA ILE A 237 -4.70 -0.33 3.20
C ILE A 237 -5.57 -1.45 3.75
N ASN A 238 -6.42 -2.02 2.89
CA ASN A 238 -7.30 -3.12 3.26
C ASN A 238 -6.50 -4.28 3.87
N ALA A 239 -7.05 -4.90 4.92
CA ALA A 239 -6.47 -6.01 5.68
C ALA A 239 -5.23 -5.65 6.54
N VAL A 240 -4.67 -4.47 6.48
CA VAL A 240 -3.59 -4.06 7.39
C VAL A 240 -4.10 -3.99 8.83
N LYS A 241 -3.31 -4.52 9.77
CA LYS A 241 -3.60 -4.59 11.21
C LYS A 241 -2.46 -4.11 12.10
N GLY A 242 -1.31 -3.85 11.53
CA GLY A 242 -0.17 -3.33 12.25
C GLY A 242 0.79 -2.62 11.31
N ILE A 243 1.53 -1.68 11.87
CA ILE A 243 2.62 -0.97 11.20
C ILE A 243 3.77 -0.80 12.16
N GLU A 244 4.98 -0.89 11.63
CA GLU A 244 6.24 -0.62 12.32
C GLU A 244 7.08 0.34 11.47
N ILE A 245 7.80 1.24 12.11
CA ILE A 245 8.80 2.13 11.50
C ILE A 245 10.17 1.75 12.05
N GLY A 246 11.12 1.48 11.17
CA GLY A 246 12.47 1.02 11.56
C GLY A 246 12.42 -0.26 12.39
N ALA A 247 13.04 -0.24 13.58
CA ALA A 247 13.05 -1.38 14.50
C ALA A 247 11.66 -1.73 15.07
N GLY A 248 10.69 -0.81 14.97
CA GLY A 248 9.30 -1.07 15.36
C GLY A 248 9.18 -1.61 16.79
N PHE A 249 8.47 -2.73 16.96
CA PHE A 249 8.28 -3.35 18.28
C PHE A 249 9.55 -3.97 18.88
N ASP A 250 10.56 -4.29 18.07
CA ASP A 250 11.83 -4.82 18.57
C ASP A 250 12.59 -3.78 19.41
N SER A 251 12.29 -2.48 19.24
CA SER A 251 12.84 -1.39 20.04
C SER A 251 12.56 -1.52 21.54
N VAL A 252 11.48 -2.23 21.93
CA VAL A 252 11.10 -2.43 23.33
C VAL A 252 12.16 -3.25 24.09
N SER A 253 12.84 -4.16 23.41
CA SER A 253 13.90 -4.99 24.00
C SER A 253 15.30 -4.38 23.92
N GLN A 254 15.46 -3.28 23.16
CA GLN A 254 16.74 -2.61 22.96
C GLN A 254 17.02 -1.60 24.09
N LYS A 255 18.28 -1.54 24.51
CA LYS A 255 18.74 -0.44 25.38
C LYS A 255 18.95 0.83 24.57
N GLY A 256 18.87 1.99 25.21
CA GLY A 256 19.10 3.27 24.53
C GLY A 256 20.46 3.36 23.81
N THR A 257 21.50 2.71 24.34
CA THR A 257 22.82 2.61 23.70
C THR A 257 22.84 1.72 22.45
N GLU A 258 21.89 0.79 22.33
CA GLU A 258 21.74 -0.12 21.20
C GLU A 258 20.83 0.51 20.13
N HIS A 259 19.78 1.20 20.57
CA HIS A 259 18.76 1.76 19.67
C HIS A 259 19.19 3.07 19.00
N ARG A 260 20.01 3.90 19.67
CA ARG A 260 20.38 5.20 19.13
C ARG A 260 21.20 5.05 17.84
N ASP A 261 20.77 5.76 16.80
CA ASP A 261 21.49 5.83 15.54
C ASP A 261 22.62 6.84 15.63
N GLU A 262 23.83 6.38 15.98
CA GLU A 262 25.00 7.25 16.14
C GLU A 262 25.43 7.84 14.80
N MET A 263 25.79 9.13 14.82
CA MET A 263 26.26 9.88 13.67
C MET A 263 27.78 10.05 13.69
N THR A 264 28.39 9.95 12.53
CA THR A 264 29.77 10.31 12.27
C THR A 264 29.84 11.28 11.09
N PRO A 265 30.97 11.95 10.85
CA PRO A 265 31.14 12.75 9.62
C PRO A 265 30.96 11.94 8.32
N GLN A 266 31.11 10.61 8.39
CA GLN A 266 30.98 9.69 7.25
C GLN A 266 29.57 9.15 7.07
N GLY A 267 28.67 9.31 8.06
CA GLY A 267 27.30 8.85 7.98
C GLY A 267 26.76 8.28 9.31
N PHE A 268 25.53 7.81 9.25
CA PHE A 268 24.89 7.09 10.34
C PHE A 268 25.40 5.65 10.43
N LYS A 269 25.61 5.15 11.66
CA LYS A 269 26.09 3.78 11.92
C LYS A 269 24.97 2.73 11.88
N SER A 270 23.73 3.13 12.08
CA SER A 270 22.53 2.26 12.11
C SER A 270 21.31 3.05 11.69
N ASN A 271 20.18 2.38 11.49
CA ASN A 271 18.91 2.99 11.10
C ASN A 271 17.74 2.36 11.88
N HIS A 272 17.86 2.29 13.20
CA HIS A 272 16.81 1.73 14.07
C HIS A 272 15.55 2.61 14.07
N ALA A 273 15.71 3.93 13.93
CA ALA A 273 14.59 4.87 13.83
C ALA A 273 13.88 4.83 12.46
N GLY A 274 14.37 4.04 11.49
CA GLY A 274 13.76 3.92 10.18
C GLY A 274 13.80 5.20 9.34
N GLY A 275 14.86 6.01 9.49
CA GLY A 275 15.10 7.23 8.73
C GLY A 275 14.31 8.45 9.20
N ILE A 276 13.71 8.40 10.38
CA ILE A 276 12.85 9.47 10.91
C ILE A 276 13.22 9.78 12.36
N LEU A 277 13.59 11.01 12.64
CA LEU A 277 13.86 11.50 13.99
C LEU A 277 13.01 12.76 14.27
N GLY A 278 12.32 12.77 15.39
CA GLY A 278 11.41 13.88 15.74
C GLY A 278 10.27 14.08 14.73
N GLY A 279 9.94 13.05 13.95
CA GLY A 279 8.93 13.11 12.89
C GLY A 279 9.42 13.67 11.57
N ILE A 280 10.73 13.87 11.41
CA ILE A 280 11.37 14.48 10.23
C ILE A 280 12.39 13.50 9.64
N SER A 281 12.46 13.39 8.32
CA SER A 281 13.41 12.53 7.63
C SER A 281 14.86 12.96 7.89
N THR A 282 15.74 11.96 8.10
CA THR A 282 17.15 12.17 8.48
C THR A 282 18.11 12.16 7.28
N GLY A 283 17.67 11.80 6.10
CA GLY A 283 18.54 11.49 4.95
C GLY A 283 18.88 10.01 4.82
N GLN A 284 18.53 9.19 5.82
CA GLN A 284 18.61 7.73 5.76
C GLN A 284 17.42 7.17 4.98
N ASP A 285 17.49 5.88 4.64
CA ASP A 285 16.35 5.18 4.06
C ASP A 285 15.16 5.18 5.01
N ILE A 286 13.99 5.52 4.50
CA ILE A 286 12.73 5.38 5.23
C ILE A 286 12.29 3.92 5.14
N VAL A 287 12.12 3.28 6.30
CA VAL A 287 11.75 1.86 6.37
C VAL A 287 10.48 1.68 7.18
N ALA A 288 9.47 1.08 6.56
CA ALA A 288 8.22 0.73 7.22
C ALA A 288 7.82 -0.71 6.93
N HIS A 289 7.13 -1.35 7.87
CA HIS A 289 6.61 -2.70 7.75
C HIS A 289 5.13 -2.73 8.09
N ILE A 290 4.34 -3.49 7.34
CA ILE A 290 2.92 -3.66 7.59
C ILE A 290 2.56 -5.13 7.77
N ALA A 291 1.69 -5.41 8.73
CA ALA A 291 1.11 -6.72 8.97
C ALA A 291 -0.30 -6.79 8.37
N LEU A 292 -0.51 -7.74 7.47
CA LEU A 292 -1.81 -7.98 6.85
C LEU A 292 -2.46 -9.23 7.45
N LYS A 293 -3.71 -9.12 7.85
CA LYS A 293 -4.50 -10.27 8.31
C LYS A 293 -4.80 -11.23 7.17
N PRO A 294 -5.11 -12.51 7.45
CA PRO A 294 -5.66 -13.44 6.47
C PRO A 294 -6.92 -12.90 5.79
N THR A 295 -7.16 -13.30 4.56
CA THR A 295 -8.40 -13.01 3.84
C THR A 295 -9.58 -13.64 4.59
N SER A 296 -10.61 -12.86 4.89
CA SER A 296 -11.79 -13.36 5.62
C SER A 296 -12.78 -14.13 4.75
N SER A 297 -12.66 -14.02 3.43
CA SER A 297 -13.52 -14.74 2.48
C SER A 297 -12.86 -16.06 2.10
N ILE A 298 -13.17 -17.11 2.84
CA ILE A 298 -12.65 -18.48 2.66
C ILE A 298 -13.80 -19.47 2.41
N SER A 299 -13.48 -20.64 1.87
CA SER A 299 -14.47 -21.68 1.58
C SER A 299 -14.78 -22.59 2.77
N THR A 300 -14.03 -22.49 3.86
CA THR A 300 -14.31 -23.19 5.11
C THR A 300 -15.55 -22.57 5.78
N PRO A 301 -16.55 -23.38 6.21
CA PRO A 301 -17.73 -22.88 6.89
C PRO A 301 -17.41 -22.12 8.18
N GLY A 302 -18.14 -21.02 8.41
CA GLY A 302 -17.99 -20.20 9.62
C GLY A 302 -19.32 -19.78 10.20
N GLN A 303 -19.38 -19.58 11.51
CA GLN A 303 -20.56 -19.11 12.22
C GLN A 303 -20.75 -17.61 12.02
N SER A 304 -22.02 -17.19 11.79
CA SER A 304 -22.39 -15.80 11.61
C SER A 304 -23.86 -15.56 11.98
N VAL A 305 -24.37 -14.38 11.64
CA VAL A 305 -25.77 -14.02 11.77
C VAL A 305 -26.28 -13.41 10.46
N ASN A 306 -27.61 -13.52 10.24
CA ASN A 306 -28.28 -12.84 9.14
C ASN A 306 -28.69 -11.41 9.54
N LEU A 307 -29.38 -10.68 8.65
CA LEU A 307 -29.89 -9.33 8.88
C LEU A 307 -30.90 -9.23 10.06
N HIS A 308 -31.51 -10.35 10.46
CA HIS A 308 -32.47 -10.43 11.56
C HIS A 308 -31.81 -10.82 12.89
N GLY A 309 -30.47 -11.03 12.91
CA GLY A 309 -29.74 -11.47 14.10
C GLY A 309 -29.85 -12.99 14.37
N GLU A 310 -30.37 -13.75 13.45
CA GLU A 310 -30.53 -15.21 13.59
C GLU A 310 -29.20 -15.91 13.27
N PRO A 311 -28.79 -16.94 14.05
CA PRO A 311 -27.54 -17.66 13.82
C PRO A 311 -27.59 -18.46 12.50
N ILE A 312 -26.52 -18.36 11.73
CA ILE A 312 -26.36 -19.07 10.45
C ILE A 312 -24.93 -19.59 10.29
N GLU A 313 -24.76 -20.54 9.39
CA GLU A 313 -23.47 -20.93 8.86
C GLU A 313 -23.26 -20.25 7.51
N VAL A 314 -22.09 -19.65 7.32
CA VAL A 314 -21.71 -18.96 6.09
C VAL A 314 -20.50 -19.64 5.44
N VAL A 315 -20.63 -19.95 4.17
CA VAL A 315 -19.54 -20.37 3.29
C VAL A 315 -19.37 -19.31 2.21
N THR A 316 -18.20 -18.70 2.12
CA THR A 316 -17.96 -17.70 1.09
C THR A 316 -17.45 -18.38 -0.18
N LYS A 317 -18.33 -18.46 -1.19
CA LYS A 317 -17.95 -18.88 -2.54
C LYS A 317 -17.43 -17.66 -3.28
N GLY A 318 -16.32 -17.81 -4.03
CA GLY A 318 -15.78 -16.70 -4.81
C GLY A 318 -14.30 -16.88 -5.13
N ARG A 319 -13.77 -15.92 -5.89
CA ARG A 319 -12.36 -15.89 -6.34
C ARG A 319 -11.57 -14.94 -5.44
N HIS A 320 -11.03 -15.46 -4.34
CA HIS A 320 -10.28 -14.68 -3.35
C HIS A 320 -8.80 -15.02 -3.38
N ASP A 321 -7.96 -14.06 -2.98
CA ASP A 321 -6.53 -14.28 -2.78
C ASP A 321 -6.33 -15.09 -1.49
N PRO A 322 -5.64 -16.24 -1.49
CA PRO A 322 -5.29 -16.94 -0.24
C PRO A 322 -4.36 -16.12 0.64
N CYS A 323 -3.57 -15.23 0.05
CA CYS A 323 -2.75 -14.25 0.75
C CYS A 323 -2.79 -12.90 0.00
N VAL A 324 -3.33 -11.88 0.66
CA VAL A 324 -3.42 -10.53 0.07
C VAL A 324 -2.08 -9.78 0.10
N GLY A 325 -1.10 -10.27 0.86
CA GLY A 325 0.21 -9.63 1.04
C GLY A 325 0.98 -9.47 -0.26
N ILE A 326 0.89 -10.44 -1.18
CA ILE A 326 1.57 -10.38 -2.48
C ILE A 326 1.15 -9.12 -3.25
N ARG A 327 -0.16 -8.86 -3.32
CA ARG A 327 -0.69 -7.70 -4.03
C ARG A 327 -0.59 -6.40 -3.23
N ALA A 328 -0.35 -6.49 -1.93
CA ALA A 328 -0.16 -5.34 -1.06
C ALA A 328 1.18 -4.65 -1.25
N VAL A 329 2.18 -5.32 -1.84
CA VAL A 329 3.51 -4.75 -2.09
C VAL A 329 3.42 -3.46 -2.90
N PRO A 330 2.91 -3.43 -4.14
CA PRO A 330 2.80 -2.18 -4.92
C PRO A 330 1.81 -1.17 -4.30
N ILE A 331 0.87 -1.62 -3.46
CA ILE A 331 -0.05 -0.71 -2.76
C ILE A 331 0.70 0.05 -1.65
N ALA A 332 1.55 -0.65 -0.88
CA ALA A 332 2.38 -0.04 0.15
C ALA A 332 3.37 0.97 -0.44
N GLU A 333 3.99 0.63 -1.58
CA GLU A 333 4.84 1.55 -2.33
C GLU A 333 4.08 2.82 -2.74
N ALA A 334 2.88 2.66 -3.27
CA ALA A 334 2.05 3.78 -3.69
C ALA A 334 1.71 4.71 -2.52
N MET A 335 1.31 4.15 -1.37
CA MET A 335 0.96 4.95 -0.20
C MET A 335 2.17 5.66 0.42
N MET A 336 3.33 5.01 0.46
CA MET A 336 4.58 5.66 0.87
C MET A 336 4.94 6.81 -0.08
N ALA A 337 4.86 6.59 -1.39
CA ALA A 337 5.19 7.61 -2.39
C ALA A 337 4.25 8.82 -2.32
N ILE A 338 2.93 8.61 -2.16
CA ILE A 338 1.95 9.68 -2.00
C ILE A 338 2.27 10.52 -0.76
N THR A 339 2.58 9.86 0.36
CA THR A 339 2.93 10.56 1.62
C THR A 339 4.21 11.37 1.46
N LEU A 340 5.27 10.78 0.91
CA LEU A 340 6.54 11.49 0.67
C LEU A 340 6.37 12.65 -0.30
N MET A 341 5.56 12.49 -1.34
CA MET A 341 5.27 13.55 -2.30
C MET A 341 4.56 14.72 -1.65
N ASP A 342 3.56 14.47 -0.80
CA ASP A 342 2.85 15.51 -0.05
C ASP A 342 3.81 16.30 0.85
N HIS A 343 4.60 15.60 1.66
CA HIS A 343 5.59 16.23 2.54
C HIS A 343 6.68 16.99 1.78
N LEU A 344 7.10 16.47 0.61
CA LEU A 344 8.06 17.16 -0.24
C LEU A 344 7.53 18.51 -0.75
N LEU A 345 6.27 18.55 -1.19
CA LEU A 345 5.63 19.80 -1.62
C LEU A 345 5.46 20.78 -0.46
N ARG A 346 5.06 20.29 0.72
CA ARG A 346 4.95 21.09 1.95
C ARG A 346 6.30 21.67 2.35
N HIS A 347 7.35 20.85 2.38
CA HIS A 347 8.72 21.29 2.66
C HIS A 347 9.17 22.40 1.70
N ARG A 348 8.96 22.22 0.40
CA ARG A 348 9.29 23.22 -0.61
C ARG A 348 8.50 24.53 -0.45
N ALA A 349 7.23 24.45 -0.08
CA ALA A 349 6.39 25.63 0.12
C ALA A 349 6.79 26.43 1.37
N GLN A 350 7.19 25.75 2.45
CA GLN A 350 7.48 26.40 3.73
C GLN A 350 8.96 26.76 3.91
N ASN A 351 9.88 25.95 3.39
CA ASN A 351 11.31 26.02 3.72
C ASN A 351 12.19 26.40 2.51
N ALA A 352 11.62 26.96 1.44
CA ALA A 352 12.37 27.29 0.23
C ALA A 352 13.54 28.26 0.47
N ASP A 353 13.41 29.14 1.44
CA ASP A 353 14.38 30.18 1.75
C ASP A 353 15.36 29.80 2.89
N VAL A 354 15.25 28.57 3.41
CA VAL A 354 16.13 28.10 4.48
C VAL A 354 17.51 27.80 3.90
N VAL A 355 18.53 28.51 4.43
CA VAL A 355 19.93 28.27 4.11
C VAL A 355 20.52 27.35 5.17
N GLN A 356 20.91 26.14 4.79
CA GLN A 356 21.56 25.20 5.69
C GLN A 356 23.01 25.65 5.94
N ILE A 357 23.38 25.82 7.21
CA ILE A 357 24.73 26.23 7.65
C ILE A 357 25.54 25.05 8.17
N THR A 358 24.92 23.89 8.36
CA THR A 358 25.61 22.66 8.81
C THR A 358 25.74 21.68 7.65
N PRO A 359 26.83 20.89 7.58
CA PRO A 359 26.97 19.87 6.56
C PRO A 359 25.88 18.80 6.70
N VAL A 360 25.42 18.28 5.58
CA VAL A 360 24.51 17.12 5.55
C VAL A 360 25.30 15.87 5.91
N ILE A 361 24.83 15.12 6.90
CA ILE A 361 25.41 13.83 7.26
C ILE A 361 24.93 12.77 6.27
N PRO A 362 25.79 11.95 5.66
CA PRO A 362 25.36 10.84 4.80
C PRO A 362 24.44 9.87 5.52
N GLY A 363 23.47 9.30 4.80
CA GLY A 363 22.46 8.39 5.38
C GLY A 363 23.03 7.07 5.88
N SER A 364 24.20 6.66 5.38
CA SER A 364 24.91 5.45 5.84
C SER A 364 26.42 5.66 5.69
N ILE A 365 27.18 4.89 6.44
CA ILE A 365 28.62 4.73 6.20
C ILE A 365 28.75 3.76 5.02
N GLU A 366 29.43 4.20 3.96
CA GLU A 366 29.76 3.34 2.81
C GLU A 366 30.79 2.24 3.19
#